data_10a5e8f49a3ee4d1d2b76bf2f29b81bf
#
_entry.id   10a5e8f49a3ee4d1d2b76bf2f29b81bf
#
_cell.length_a   1.000
_cell.length_b   1.000
_cell.length_c   1.000
_cell.angle_alpha   90.00
_cell.angle_beta   90.00
_cell.angle_gamma   90.00
#
_symmetry.space_group_name_H-M   'P 1'
#
loop_
_entity.id
_entity.type
_entity.pdbx_description
1 polymer ?
#
loop_
_entity_poly.entity_id
_entity_poly.type
_entity_poly.pdbx_seq_one_letter_code
_entity_poly.pdbx_strand_id
1 'polypeptide(L)'
;IEPKVGKVITGLGVGEHLAYWGYPADKLIELDWQENATLADGFMVTALPARHFSGRGLKRNQSLWSSFMLTTPSKNVYVGGDSGYATFYADIAKRFNTIDLAILENGQYSDNWADIHTLPSQLPQTIKTLNPKQVVTVHNSKFVLANHAWDEPLEKIAESAKNNDINLKTPMIGEIFYLDDPNQTFKAWWR
;
A
#
# COMPACT_ATOMS: atom_id res chain seq x y z
N ILE A 1 7.29 19.04 8.45
CA ILE A 1 7.65 18.05 7.41
C ILE A 1 7.90 18.74 6.07
N GLU A 2 7.08 19.73 5.69
CA GLU A 2 7.15 20.42 4.39
C GLU A 2 8.58 20.86 3.97
N PRO A 3 9.42 21.48 4.80
CA PRO A 3 10.77 21.91 4.40
C PRO A 3 11.70 20.76 3.98
N LYS A 4 11.36 19.52 4.35
CA LYS A 4 12.16 18.32 4.04
C LYS A 4 11.66 17.57 2.81
N VAL A 5 10.53 18.00 2.21
CA VAL A 5 9.87 17.29 1.10
C VAL A 5 10.08 18.05 -0.19
N GLY A 6 10.66 17.40 -1.18
CA GLY A 6 10.88 17.98 -2.52
C GLY A 6 9.60 18.03 -3.35
N LYS A 7 8.93 16.90 -3.51
CA LYS A 7 7.67 16.77 -4.24
C LYS A 7 6.71 15.85 -3.46
N VAL A 8 5.41 16.07 -3.65
CA VAL A 8 4.33 15.22 -3.14
C VAL A 8 3.50 14.76 -4.33
N ILE A 9 3.34 13.46 -4.49
CA ILE A 9 2.51 12.85 -5.53
C ILE A 9 1.27 12.27 -4.86
N THR A 10 0.09 12.59 -5.38
CA THR A 10 -1.19 12.19 -4.81
C THR A 10 -2.18 11.78 -5.91
N GLY A 11 -3.28 11.16 -5.53
CA GLY A 11 -4.47 11.08 -6.39
C GLY A 11 -5.15 12.44 -6.52
N LEU A 12 -5.96 12.62 -7.58
CA LEU A 12 -6.71 13.85 -7.87
C LEU A 12 -7.54 14.30 -6.66
N GLY A 13 -7.56 15.61 -6.40
CA GLY A 13 -8.31 16.27 -5.33
C GLY A 13 -7.64 16.22 -3.94
N VAL A 14 -6.53 15.48 -3.77
CA VAL A 14 -5.79 15.45 -2.49
C VAL A 14 -4.88 16.68 -2.37
N GLY A 15 -4.35 17.15 -3.48
CA GLY A 15 -3.46 18.32 -3.53
C GLY A 15 -4.10 19.60 -2.97
N GLU A 16 -5.41 19.79 -3.18
CA GLU A 16 -6.14 20.92 -2.62
C GLU A 16 -6.08 20.96 -1.08
N HIS A 17 -6.17 19.79 -0.42
CA HIS A 17 -6.03 19.71 1.03
C HIS A 17 -4.62 20.07 1.49
N LEU A 18 -3.61 19.61 0.76
CA LEU A 18 -2.21 19.93 1.06
C LEU A 18 -1.91 21.41 0.85
N ALA A 19 -2.42 22.00 -0.23
CA ALA A 19 -2.33 23.43 -0.49
C ALA A 19 -3.01 24.25 0.61
N TYR A 20 -4.19 23.83 1.07
CA TYR A 20 -4.88 24.44 2.21
C TYR A 20 -4.04 24.39 3.49
N TRP A 21 -3.24 23.34 3.68
CA TRP A 21 -2.32 23.20 4.82
C TRP A 21 -0.96 23.89 4.59
N GLY A 22 -0.81 24.64 3.52
CA GLY A 22 0.36 25.47 3.24
C GLY A 22 1.47 24.81 2.42
N TYR A 23 1.21 23.67 1.78
CA TYR A 23 2.17 23.12 0.83
C TYR A 23 2.22 23.95 -0.44
N PRO A 24 3.41 24.34 -0.92
CA PRO A 24 3.55 25.07 -2.17
C PRO A 24 3.01 24.28 -3.37
N ALA A 25 2.27 24.95 -4.24
CA ALA A 25 1.64 24.30 -5.41
C ALA A 25 2.65 23.66 -6.37
N ASP A 26 3.84 24.26 -6.49
CA ASP A 26 4.92 23.74 -7.32
C ASP A 26 5.54 22.44 -6.80
N LYS A 27 5.25 22.06 -5.56
CA LYS A 27 5.63 20.77 -4.97
C LYS A 27 4.57 19.67 -5.13
N LEU A 28 3.35 20.01 -5.56
CA LEU A 28 2.23 19.09 -5.65
C LEU A 28 2.07 18.55 -7.08
N ILE A 29 1.94 17.26 -7.20
CA ILE A 29 1.63 16.56 -8.46
C ILE A 29 0.42 15.66 -8.19
N GLU A 30 -0.68 15.92 -8.87
CA GLU A 30 -1.88 15.11 -8.80
C GLU A 30 -1.98 14.23 -10.04
N LEU A 31 -2.30 12.96 -9.83
CA LEU A 31 -2.40 11.97 -10.89
C LEU A 31 -3.78 11.30 -10.86
N ASP A 32 -4.34 11.09 -12.04
CA ASP A 32 -5.43 10.15 -12.23
C ASP A 32 -4.90 8.71 -12.30
N TRP A 33 -5.79 7.73 -12.20
CA TRP A 33 -5.40 6.34 -12.37
C TRP A 33 -4.73 6.12 -13.74
N GLN A 34 -3.66 5.35 -13.74
CA GLN A 34 -2.81 5.03 -14.88
C GLN A 34 -1.88 6.16 -15.32
N GLU A 35 -2.00 7.37 -14.76
CA GLU A 35 -1.05 8.45 -14.99
C GLU A 35 0.23 8.24 -14.19
N ASN A 36 1.30 8.88 -14.62
CA ASN A 36 2.61 8.77 -13.97
C ASN A 36 3.34 10.12 -13.93
N ALA A 37 4.24 10.24 -12.99
CA ALA A 37 5.18 11.35 -12.87
C ALA A 37 6.61 10.83 -12.75
N THR A 38 7.52 11.39 -13.55
CA THR A 38 8.95 11.14 -13.41
C THR A 38 9.52 12.10 -12.36
N LEU A 39 10.21 11.55 -11.37
CA LEU A 39 10.80 12.32 -10.27
C LEU A 39 12.27 12.67 -10.54
N ALA A 40 13.03 11.71 -11.07
CA ALA A 40 14.44 11.80 -11.39
C ALA A 40 14.78 10.72 -12.41
N ASP A 41 16.01 10.65 -12.87
CA ASP A 41 16.47 9.69 -13.86
C ASP A 41 16.14 8.24 -13.48
N GLY A 42 15.20 7.64 -14.21
CA GLY A 42 14.72 6.29 -13.99
C GLY A 42 13.81 6.09 -12.77
N PHE A 43 13.42 7.16 -12.04
CA PHE A 43 12.46 7.09 -10.95
C PHE A 43 11.10 7.64 -11.38
N MET A 44 10.11 6.79 -11.39
CA MET A 44 8.74 7.12 -11.80
C MET A 44 7.72 6.62 -10.78
N VAL A 45 6.69 7.41 -10.54
CA VAL A 45 5.52 6.99 -9.76
C VAL A 45 4.32 6.92 -10.68
N THR A 46 3.62 5.79 -10.68
CA THR A 46 2.35 5.61 -11.39
C THR A 46 1.23 5.49 -10.37
N ALA A 47 0.19 6.31 -10.52
CA ALA A 47 -1.04 6.18 -9.75
C ALA A 47 -1.89 5.02 -10.33
N LEU A 48 -2.43 4.20 -9.44
CA LEU A 48 -3.19 3.00 -9.76
C LEU A 48 -4.47 2.95 -8.95
N PRO A 49 -5.48 2.16 -9.36
CA PRO A 49 -6.70 2.01 -8.59
C PRO A 49 -6.46 1.50 -7.17
N ALA A 50 -7.27 1.98 -6.24
CA ALA A 50 -7.53 1.36 -4.95
C ALA A 50 -9.04 1.31 -4.75
N ARG A 51 -9.53 0.46 -3.85
CA ARG A 51 -10.96 0.39 -3.51
C ARG A 51 -11.18 0.87 -2.09
N HIS A 52 -11.45 2.14 -1.96
CA HIS A 52 -11.64 2.79 -0.66
C HIS A 52 -12.69 3.92 -0.78
N PHE A 53 -12.65 4.89 0.10
CA PHE A 53 -13.42 6.12 0.02
C PHE A 53 -12.56 7.32 0.46
N SER A 54 -13.00 8.52 0.14
CA SER A 54 -12.40 9.75 0.65
C SER A 54 -13.40 10.62 1.39
N GLY A 55 -12.90 11.41 2.34
CA GLY A 55 -13.68 12.38 3.11
C GLY A 55 -14.01 11.95 4.52
N ARG A 56 -13.98 12.92 5.42
CA ARG A 56 -14.31 12.79 6.85
C ARG A 56 -15.55 13.61 7.25
N GLY A 57 -16.11 14.35 6.30
CA GLY A 57 -17.30 15.20 6.50
C GLY A 57 -18.54 14.66 5.82
N LEU A 58 -19.53 15.54 5.65
CA LEU A 58 -20.83 15.20 5.01
C LEU A 58 -20.68 14.93 3.50
N LYS A 59 -19.70 15.54 2.84
CA LYS A 59 -19.39 15.27 1.43
C LYS A 59 -18.26 14.26 1.35
N ARG A 60 -18.50 13.13 0.69
CA ARG A 60 -17.51 12.06 0.48
C ARG A 60 -17.09 11.99 -0.98
N ASN A 61 -15.99 11.28 -1.22
CA ASN A 61 -15.48 10.95 -2.56
C ASN A 61 -15.15 12.20 -3.41
N GLN A 62 -14.57 13.22 -2.76
CA GLN A 62 -14.12 14.45 -3.43
C GLN A 62 -12.64 14.35 -3.88
N SER A 63 -11.94 13.28 -3.49
CA SER A 63 -10.60 12.97 -3.95
C SER A 63 -10.49 11.51 -4.36
N LEU A 64 -9.61 11.23 -5.30
CA LEU A 64 -9.40 9.91 -5.87
C LEU A 64 -8.69 8.99 -4.87
N TRP A 65 -9.12 7.73 -4.79
CA TRP A 65 -8.45 6.68 -4.02
C TRP A 65 -7.39 6.04 -4.91
N SER A 66 -6.18 5.98 -4.42
CA SER A 66 -5.08 5.52 -5.26
C SER A 66 -4.11 4.63 -4.48
N SER A 67 -3.62 3.63 -5.16
CA SER A 67 -2.39 2.93 -4.88
C SER A 67 -1.29 3.45 -5.80
N PHE A 68 -0.05 3.09 -5.55
CA PHE A 68 1.07 3.60 -6.33
C PHE A 68 2.07 2.50 -6.67
N MET A 69 2.60 2.57 -7.88
CA MET A 69 3.80 1.82 -8.25
C MET A 69 4.98 2.78 -8.34
N LEU A 70 5.97 2.57 -7.49
CA LEU A 70 7.27 3.22 -7.61
C LEU A 70 8.18 2.35 -8.47
N THR A 71 8.49 2.83 -9.66
CA THR A 71 9.46 2.21 -10.57
C THR A 71 10.79 2.93 -10.43
N THR A 72 11.84 2.17 -10.18
CA THR A 72 13.24 2.62 -10.13
C THR A 72 14.03 1.95 -11.26
N PRO A 73 15.28 2.30 -11.53
CA PRO A 73 16.08 1.61 -12.55
C PRO A 73 16.23 0.09 -12.35
N SER A 74 16.02 -0.41 -11.12
CA SER A 74 16.23 -1.82 -10.78
C SER A 74 15.07 -2.50 -10.07
N LYS A 75 14.06 -1.77 -9.60
CA LYS A 75 12.98 -2.31 -8.75
C LYS A 75 11.63 -1.70 -9.06
N ASN A 76 10.58 -2.50 -8.90
CA ASN A 76 9.21 -2.06 -8.83
C ASN A 76 8.66 -2.31 -7.43
N VAL A 77 8.23 -1.24 -6.75
CA VAL A 77 7.64 -1.30 -5.41
C VAL A 77 6.18 -0.87 -5.49
N TYR A 78 5.28 -1.79 -5.20
CA TYR A 78 3.85 -1.50 -5.14
C TYR A 78 3.44 -1.09 -3.72
N VAL A 79 2.82 0.06 -3.60
CA VAL A 79 2.25 0.60 -2.35
C VAL A 79 0.73 0.60 -2.50
N GLY A 80 0.08 -0.39 -1.90
CA GLY A 80 -1.36 -0.63 -2.06
C GLY A 80 -2.24 0.45 -1.42
N GLY A 81 -1.79 1.05 -0.31
CA GLY A 81 -2.65 1.88 0.53
C GLY A 81 -3.77 1.05 1.17
N ASP A 82 -4.80 1.70 1.68
CA ASP A 82 -6.00 1.04 2.17
C ASP A 82 -6.88 0.67 0.98
N SER A 83 -7.24 -0.60 0.87
CA SER A 83 -8.01 -1.08 -0.27
C SER A 83 -8.71 -2.41 0.00
N GLY A 84 -9.99 -2.49 -0.27
CA GLY A 84 -10.69 -3.76 -0.36
C GLY A 84 -10.24 -4.59 -1.56
N TYR A 85 -10.56 -5.88 -1.53
CA TYR A 85 -10.29 -6.80 -2.63
C TYR A 85 -11.02 -6.36 -3.91
N ALA A 86 -10.34 -6.40 -5.05
CA ALA A 86 -10.93 -6.07 -6.34
C ALA A 86 -10.17 -6.72 -7.52
N THR A 87 -10.80 -6.72 -8.69
CA THR A 87 -10.26 -7.35 -9.90
C THR A 87 -9.11 -6.58 -10.54
N PHE A 88 -8.95 -5.29 -10.25
CA PHE A 88 -7.87 -4.47 -10.84
C PHE A 88 -6.46 -4.94 -10.46
N TYR A 89 -6.29 -5.75 -9.43
CA TYR A 89 -4.99 -6.35 -9.09
C TYR A 89 -4.41 -7.18 -10.25
N ALA A 90 -5.28 -7.83 -11.03
CA ALA A 90 -4.85 -8.58 -12.23
C ALA A 90 -4.32 -7.65 -13.33
N ASP A 91 -4.92 -6.48 -13.51
CA ASP A 91 -4.47 -5.49 -14.49
C ASP A 91 -3.13 -4.86 -14.05
N ILE A 92 -2.97 -4.62 -12.75
CA ILE A 92 -1.70 -4.15 -12.18
C ILE A 92 -0.59 -5.18 -12.42
N ALA A 93 -0.83 -6.45 -12.11
CA ALA A 93 0.12 -7.52 -12.34
C ALA A 93 0.49 -7.67 -13.83
N LYS A 94 -0.47 -7.55 -14.72
CA LYS A 94 -0.25 -7.59 -16.18
C LYS A 94 0.58 -6.40 -16.68
N ARG A 95 0.34 -5.20 -16.12
CA ARG A 95 1.06 -3.98 -16.51
C ARG A 95 2.51 -3.99 -16.04
N PHE A 96 2.74 -4.45 -14.82
CA PHE A 96 4.06 -4.50 -14.19
C PHE A 96 4.48 -5.96 -14.05
N ASN A 97 5.10 -6.52 -15.09
CA ASN A 97 5.49 -7.94 -15.18
C ASN A 97 6.30 -8.46 -13.97
N THR A 98 6.95 -7.58 -13.24
CA THR A 98 7.71 -7.89 -12.04
C THR A 98 7.40 -6.86 -10.97
N ILE A 99 7.01 -7.33 -9.78
CA ILE A 99 6.85 -6.53 -8.58
C ILE A 99 7.87 -7.07 -7.56
N ASP A 100 8.86 -6.26 -7.20
CA ASP A 100 9.93 -6.70 -6.29
C ASP A 100 9.45 -6.68 -4.84
N LEU A 101 8.61 -5.70 -4.48
CA LEU A 101 7.98 -5.59 -3.18
C LEU A 101 6.53 -5.13 -3.34
N ALA A 102 5.62 -5.80 -2.65
CA ALA A 102 4.27 -5.29 -2.41
C ALA A 102 4.11 -4.91 -0.93
N ILE A 103 3.70 -3.66 -0.68
CA ILE A 103 3.31 -3.16 0.64
C ILE A 103 1.79 -3.11 0.65
N LEU A 104 1.15 -4.01 1.42
CA LEU A 104 -0.29 -4.21 1.40
C LEU A 104 -0.89 -3.99 2.78
N GLU A 105 -2.12 -3.48 2.81
CA GLU A 105 -2.86 -3.41 4.06
C GLU A 105 -3.13 -4.82 4.60
N ASN A 106 -3.15 -4.94 5.93
CA ASN A 106 -3.45 -6.18 6.63
C ASN A 106 -3.93 -5.86 8.06
N GLY A 107 -5.13 -5.34 8.15
CA GLY A 107 -5.71 -5.00 9.45
C GLY A 107 -6.93 -4.11 9.31
N GLN A 108 -7.56 -3.82 10.44
CA GLN A 108 -8.74 -2.95 10.53
C GLN A 108 -9.91 -3.41 9.66
N TYR A 109 -9.97 -4.71 9.34
CA TYR A 109 -11.01 -5.33 8.55
C TYR A 109 -12.25 -5.66 9.38
N SER A 110 -13.38 -5.72 8.70
CA SER A 110 -14.67 -6.20 9.21
C SER A 110 -15.57 -6.55 8.03
N ASP A 111 -16.47 -7.50 8.23
CA ASP A 111 -17.49 -7.82 7.23
C ASP A 111 -18.37 -6.61 6.89
N ASN A 112 -18.53 -5.66 7.82
CA ASN A 112 -19.29 -4.45 7.61
C ASN A 112 -18.66 -3.46 6.62
N TRP A 113 -17.37 -3.59 6.33
CA TRP A 113 -16.65 -2.74 5.39
C TRP A 113 -15.58 -3.50 4.57
N ALA A 114 -15.90 -4.75 4.23
CA ALA A 114 -15.05 -5.60 3.39
C ALA A 114 -14.76 -5.01 2.00
N ASP A 115 -15.54 -4.04 1.57
CA ASP A 115 -15.35 -3.33 0.31
C ASP A 115 -14.19 -2.34 0.34
N ILE A 116 -13.78 -1.86 1.51
CA ILE A 116 -12.74 -0.84 1.66
C ILE A 116 -11.50 -1.32 2.41
N HIS A 117 -11.57 -2.47 3.08
CA HIS A 117 -10.44 -3.14 3.72
C HIS A 117 -10.45 -4.63 3.39
N THR A 118 -9.29 -5.12 2.95
CA THR A 118 -9.12 -6.52 2.54
C THR A 118 -9.31 -7.46 3.74
N LEU A 119 -10.21 -8.44 3.61
CA LEU A 119 -10.39 -9.49 4.63
C LEU A 119 -9.18 -10.44 4.65
N PRO A 120 -8.85 -11.06 5.80
CA PRO A 120 -7.76 -12.02 5.91
C PRO A 120 -7.85 -13.20 4.93
N SER A 121 -9.06 -13.61 4.55
CA SER A 121 -9.28 -14.65 3.54
C SER A 121 -8.98 -14.19 2.10
N GLN A 122 -9.03 -12.89 1.84
CA GLN A 122 -8.84 -12.30 0.51
C GLN A 122 -7.38 -11.87 0.27
N LEU A 123 -6.64 -11.50 1.33
CA LEU A 123 -5.27 -11.01 1.20
C LEU A 123 -4.32 -12.00 0.50
N PRO A 124 -4.33 -13.32 0.81
CA PRO A 124 -3.53 -14.29 0.09
C PRO A 124 -3.85 -14.36 -1.41
N GLN A 125 -5.12 -14.18 -1.78
CA GLN A 125 -5.54 -14.14 -3.18
C GLN A 125 -5.03 -12.87 -3.89
N THR A 126 -5.06 -11.71 -3.22
CA THR A 126 -4.45 -10.47 -3.71
C THR A 126 -2.95 -10.66 -3.97
N ILE A 127 -2.23 -11.22 -3.00
CA ILE A 127 -0.79 -11.50 -3.12
C ILE A 127 -0.52 -12.45 -4.29
N LYS A 128 -1.28 -13.53 -4.40
CA LYS A 128 -1.14 -14.48 -5.50
C LYS A 128 -1.39 -13.83 -6.86
N THR A 129 -2.36 -12.94 -6.95
CA THR A 129 -2.70 -12.23 -8.19
C THR A 129 -1.59 -11.24 -8.59
N LEU A 130 -1.07 -10.46 -7.64
CA LEU A 130 0.02 -9.52 -7.88
C LEU A 130 1.36 -10.23 -8.11
N ASN A 131 1.54 -11.41 -7.55
CA ASN A 131 2.74 -12.25 -7.63
C ASN A 131 4.06 -11.50 -7.35
N PRO A 132 4.16 -10.75 -6.22
CA PRO A 132 5.37 -10.03 -5.89
C PRO A 132 6.46 -10.96 -5.37
N LYS A 133 7.73 -10.57 -5.54
CA LYS A 133 8.86 -11.34 -4.98
C LYS A 133 8.88 -11.32 -3.46
N GLN A 134 8.44 -10.23 -2.84
CA GLN A 134 8.38 -10.05 -1.40
C GLN A 134 7.13 -9.24 -1.01
N VAL A 135 6.62 -9.51 0.19
CA VAL A 135 5.44 -8.80 0.74
C VAL A 135 5.77 -8.28 2.13
N VAL A 136 5.45 -7.02 2.37
CA VAL A 136 5.35 -6.42 3.71
C VAL A 136 3.90 -6.03 3.93
N THR A 137 3.37 -6.32 5.11
CA THR A 137 2.01 -5.89 5.46
C THR A 137 2.02 -4.75 6.45
N VAL A 138 1.07 -3.84 6.27
CA VAL A 138 0.92 -2.60 7.05
C VAL A 138 -0.52 -2.42 7.53
N HIS A 139 -0.86 -1.29 8.12
CA HIS A 139 -2.20 -0.96 8.63
C HIS A 139 -2.63 -1.80 9.85
N ASN A 140 -1.67 -2.29 10.60
CA ASN A 140 -1.88 -3.08 11.82
C ASN A 140 -1.00 -2.60 12.98
N SER A 141 -1.24 -3.15 14.17
CA SER A 141 -0.36 -3.09 15.35
C SER A 141 -0.11 -1.71 15.96
N LYS A 142 -0.72 -0.62 15.49
CA LYS A 142 -0.52 0.73 16.05
C LYS A 142 -1.80 1.36 16.60
N PHE A 143 -2.88 1.27 15.89
CA PHE A 143 -4.17 1.84 16.29
C PHE A 143 -5.26 0.78 16.19
N VAL A 144 -6.32 0.95 16.99
CA VAL A 144 -7.49 0.07 16.97
C VAL A 144 -8.63 0.85 16.31
N LEU A 145 -9.08 0.36 15.15
CA LEU A 145 -10.25 0.85 14.42
C LEU A 145 -11.32 -0.24 14.29
N ALA A 146 -10.89 -1.50 14.15
CA ALA A 146 -11.76 -2.68 14.09
C ALA A 146 -11.73 -3.49 15.37
N ASN A 147 -12.61 -4.48 15.49
CA ASN A 147 -12.81 -5.28 16.71
C ASN A 147 -11.97 -6.57 16.75
N HIS A 148 -11.02 -6.77 15.84
CA HIS A 148 -10.09 -7.90 15.93
C HIS A 148 -8.97 -7.62 16.94
N ALA A 149 -8.31 -8.66 17.45
CA ALA A 149 -7.13 -8.52 18.30
C ALA A 149 -5.99 -7.81 17.54
N TRP A 150 -5.14 -7.09 18.25
CA TRP A 150 -4.09 -6.26 17.63
C TRP A 150 -3.04 -7.06 16.85
N ASP A 151 -2.80 -8.30 17.25
CA ASP A 151 -1.84 -9.26 16.68
C ASP A 151 -2.48 -10.20 15.65
N GLU A 152 -3.80 -10.31 15.64
CA GLU A 152 -4.54 -11.21 14.75
C GLU A 152 -4.18 -11.04 13.26
N PRO A 153 -4.04 -9.82 12.71
CA PRO A 153 -3.66 -9.65 11.32
C PRO A 153 -2.32 -10.30 10.97
N LEU A 154 -1.31 -10.13 11.84
CA LEU A 154 0.01 -10.71 11.63
C LEU A 154 0.01 -12.22 11.82
N GLU A 155 -0.73 -12.75 12.79
CA GLU A 155 -0.89 -14.20 12.96
C GLU A 155 -1.52 -14.85 11.72
N LYS A 156 -2.64 -14.30 11.24
CA LYS A 156 -3.35 -14.85 10.08
C LYS A 156 -2.53 -14.82 8.80
N ILE A 157 -1.84 -13.71 8.53
CA ILE A 157 -1.00 -13.64 7.32
C ILE A 157 0.25 -14.51 7.44
N ALA A 158 0.85 -14.63 8.62
CA ALA A 158 2.01 -15.50 8.84
C ALA A 158 1.66 -16.98 8.68
N GLU A 159 0.48 -17.40 9.15
CA GLU A 159 -0.04 -18.74 8.92
C GLU A 159 -0.31 -18.98 7.42
N SER A 160 -0.99 -18.03 6.78
CA SER A 160 -1.29 -18.12 5.36
C SER A 160 -0.03 -18.14 4.50
N ALA A 161 1.01 -17.38 4.86
CA ALA A 161 2.26 -17.34 4.12
C ALA A 161 2.96 -18.70 4.08
N LYS A 162 2.93 -19.46 5.17
CA LYS A 162 3.48 -20.82 5.22
C LYS A 162 2.73 -21.79 4.30
N ASN A 163 1.40 -21.62 4.19
CA ASN A 163 0.54 -22.51 3.43
C ASN A 163 0.51 -22.19 1.93
N ASN A 164 0.91 -20.98 1.52
CA ASN A 164 0.78 -20.49 0.15
C ASN A 164 2.11 -20.04 -0.48
N ASP A 165 3.25 -20.39 0.12
CA ASP A 165 4.60 -20.02 -0.34
C ASP A 165 4.76 -18.49 -0.58
N ILE A 166 4.22 -17.70 0.35
CA ILE A 166 4.33 -16.23 0.29
C ILE A 166 5.62 -15.80 0.99
N ASN A 167 6.50 -15.09 0.28
CA ASN A 167 7.71 -14.51 0.85
C ASN A 167 7.38 -13.27 1.70
N LEU A 168 6.76 -13.53 2.85
CA LEU A 168 6.34 -12.51 3.81
C LEU A 168 7.53 -12.01 4.60
N LYS A 169 7.68 -10.69 4.68
CA LYS A 169 8.65 -9.98 5.52
C LYS A 169 7.90 -9.23 6.62
N THR A 170 8.33 -9.41 7.85
CA THR A 170 7.67 -8.87 9.04
C THR A 170 8.60 -8.04 9.91
N PRO A 171 9.20 -6.96 9.36
CA PRO A 171 10.03 -6.08 10.18
C PRO A 171 9.20 -5.50 11.33
N MET A 172 9.80 -5.42 12.51
CA MET A 172 9.20 -4.69 13.62
C MET A 172 9.08 -3.20 13.24
N ILE A 173 8.13 -2.49 13.83
CA ILE A 173 7.98 -1.05 13.58
C ILE A 173 9.29 -0.32 13.88
N GLY A 174 9.86 0.32 12.85
CA GLY A 174 11.16 0.99 12.92
C GLY A 174 12.38 0.11 12.58
N GLU A 175 12.19 -1.19 12.40
CA GLU A 175 13.26 -2.10 11.96
C GLU A 175 13.58 -1.89 10.48
N ILE A 176 14.88 -1.88 10.14
CA ILE A 176 15.31 -1.67 8.76
C ILE A 176 15.12 -2.96 7.97
N PHE A 177 14.46 -2.83 6.83
CA PHE A 177 14.30 -3.89 5.84
C PHE A 177 15.14 -3.57 4.60
N TYR A 178 16.03 -4.48 4.23
CA TYR A 178 16.87 -4.38 3.04
C TYR A 178 16.28 -5.24 1.92
N LEU A 179 15.76 -4.60 0.89
CA LEU A 179 15.08 -5.28 -0.22
C LEU A 179 15.99 -6.22 -1.01
N ASP A 180 17.29 -5.96 -1.03
CA ASP A 180 18.29 -6.75 -1.73
C ASP A 180 18.98 -7.82 -0.85
N ASP A 181 18.60 -7.93 0.42
CA ASP A 181 19.10 -9.00 1.29
C ASP A 181 18.10 -10.17 1.37
N PRO A 182 18.28 -11.24 0.60
CA PRO A 182 17.37 -12.38 0.62
C PRO A 182 17.46 -13.17 1.93
N ASN A 183 18.55 -13.01 2.70
CA ASN A 183 18.79 -13.76 3.93
C ASN A 183 18.26 -13.04 5.18
N GLN A 184 17.81 -11.80 5.04
CA GLN A 184 17.26 -11.07 6.16
C GLN A 184 16.00 -11.76 6.69
N THR A 185 16.01 -12.10 7.98
CA THR A 185 14.92 -12.72 8.71
C THR A 185 14.41 -11.80 9.80
N PHE A 186 13.14 -11.97 10.15
CA PHE A 186 12.47 -11.16 11.16
C PHE A 186 11.87 -12.06 12.24
N LYS A 187 11.91 -11.59 13.47
CA LYS A 187 11.25 -12.26 14.60
C LYS A 187 9.74 -12.06 14.50
N ALA A 188 8.98 -13.02 15.03
CA ALA A 188 7.55 -12.85 15.24
C ALA A 188 7.31 -11.95 16.48
N TRP A 189 7.62 -10.67 16.34
CA TRP A 189 7.66 -9.69 17.43
C TRP A 189 6.28 -9.36 18.05
N TRP A 190 5.22 -9.79 17.40
CA TRP A 190 3.84 -9.66 17.88
C TRP A 190 3.39 -10.80 18.81
N ARG A 191 4.22 -11.82 19.03
CA ARG A 191 3.99 -12.97 19.92
C ARG A 191 4.59 -12.78 21.28
#